data_fe52e09e20c0d51fb2582f367c6a611b
#
_entry.id   fe52e09e20c0d51fb2582f367c6a611b
#
_cell.length_a   1.000
_cell.length_b   1.000
_cell.length_c   1.000
_cell.angle_alpha   90.00
_cell.angle_beta   90.00
_cell.angle_gamma   90.00
#
_symmetry.space_group_name_H-M   'P 1'
#
loop_
_entity.id
_entity.type
_entity.pdbx_description
1 polymer ?
#
loop_
_entity_poly.entity_id
_entity_poly.type
_entity_poly.pdbx_seq_one_letter_code
_entity_poly.pdbx_strand_id
1 'polypeptide(L)'
;MFSTTEMVRRLRNDPKSFGLLTANSWFITKHAAVIMSSKPSGPYEKIKNSVEQKKINQKAITNFTENPEGNGKIDTYTVINGRKGPEFALIIGTLENGSRFIANSEKDKTLLEKMMDNEMLGEKVSVFQKEGKNIFNLI
;
A
#
# COMPACT_ATOMS: atom_id res chain seq x y z
N MET A 1 21.29 11.58 -3.82
CA MET A 1 22.72 11.82 -3.59
C MET A 1 23.03 12.20 -2.14
N PHE A 2 22.29 13.13 -1.50
CA PHE A 2 22.54 13.53 -0.11
C PHE A 2 22.47 12.40 0.92
N SER A 3 21.49 11.49 0.84
CA SER A 3 21.34 10.37 1.76
C SER A 3 22.53 9.40 1.74
N THR A 4 23.08 9.14 0.56
CA THR A 4 24.28 8.29 0.41
C THR A 4 25.51 8.95 1.03
N THR A 5 25.72 10.24 0.81
CA THR A 5 26.85 11.00 1.38
C THR A 5 26.75 11.03 2.93
N GLU A 6 25.57 11.28 3.45
CA GLU A 6 25.35 11.28 4.91
C GLU A 6 25.55 9.88 5.50
N MET A 7 25.10 8.84 4.82
CA MET A 7 25.32 7.46 5.26
C MET A 7 26.80 7.13 5.32
N VAL A 8 27.58 7.48 4.28
CA VAL A 8 29.04 7.27 4.27
C VAL A 8 29.70 8.01 5.44
N ARG A 9 29.30 9.26 5.72
CA ARG A 9 29.82 10.01 6.86
C ARG A 9 29.52 9.33 8.20
N ARG A 10 28.30 8.82 8.41
CA ARG A 10 27.91 8.09 9.63
C ARG A 10 28.71 6.80 9.80
N LEU A 11 28.83 6.00 8.75
CA LEU A 11 29.55 4.73 8.79
C LEU A 11 31.06 4.90 9.00
N ARG A 12 31.62 6.04 8.59
CA ARG A 12 33.04 6.37 8.94
C ARG A 12 33.20 6.69 10.42
N ASN A 13 32.20 7.30 11.04
CA ASN A 13 32.20 7.61 12.46
C ASN A 13 31.86 6.38 13.33
N ASP A 14 31.03 5.46 12.80
CA ASP A 14 30.70 4.19 13.45
C ASP A 14 30.95 3.00 12.52
N PRO A 15 32.18 2.50 12.45
CA PRO A 15 32.55 1.44 11.51
C PRO A 15 31.96 0.06 11.81
N LYS A 16 31.25 -0.11 12.93
CA LYS A 16 30.60 -1.38 13.29
C LYS A 16 29.16 -1.46 12.80
N SER A 17 28.56 -0.35 12.41
CA SER A 17 27.17 -0.27 11.97
C SER A 17 27.00 -0.65 10.49
N PHE A 18 25.78 -1.01 10.16
CA PHE A 18 25.31 -1.14 8.78
C PHE A 18 24.32 -0.01 8.49
N GLY A 19 24.35 0.52 7.28
CA GLY A 19 23.40 1.52 6.81
C GLY A 19 22.47 0.92 5.78
N LEU A 20 21.17 1.16 5.91
CA LEU A 20 20.16 0.85 4.91
C LEU A 20 19.69 2.14 4.26
N LEU A 21 19.87 2.23 2.94
CA LEU A 21 19.30 3.29 2.11
C LEU A 21 18.16 2.70 1.29
N THR A 22 17.03 3.36 1.32
CA THR A 22 15.88 3.01 0.48
C THR A 22 15.52 4.16 -0.45
N ALA A 23 15.05 3.82 -1.61
CA ALA A 23 14.50 4.77 -2.57
C ALA A 23 13.23 4.19 -3.19
N ASN A 24 12.26 5.03 -3.40
CA ASN A 24 11.01 4.71 -4.07
C ASN A 24 10.73 5.76 -5.14
N SER A 25 10.01 5.36 -6.15
CA SER A 25 9.65 6.20 -7.28
C SER A 25 8.21 5.93 -7.68
N TRP A 26 7.59 6.96 -8.27
CA TRP A 26 6.29 6.91 -8.92
C TRP A 26 5.25 6.08 -8.14
N PHE A 27 4.35 6.73 -7.41
CA PHE A 27 3.29 6.09 -6.61
C PHE A 27 3.75 4.84 -5.83
N ILE A 28 5.01 4.82 -5.37
CA ILE A 28 5.58 3.71 -4.59
C ILE A 28 5.60 2.37 -5.35
N THR A 29 5.58 2.38 -6.69
CA THR A 29 5.59 1.17 -7.51
C THR A 29 6.99 0.65 -7.83
N LYS A 30 8.02 1.46 -7.63
CA LYS A 30 9.42 1.09 -7.83
C LYS A 30 10.21 1.32 -6.56
N HIS A 31 10.90 0.29 -6.12
CA HIS A 31 11.71 0.33 -4.91
C HIS A 31 13.14 -0.08 -5.20
N ALA A 32 14.07 0.56 -4.51
CA ALA A 32 15.46 0.13 -4.45
C ALA A 32 15.92 0.17 -2.99
N ALA A 33 16.80 -0.74 -2.62
CA ALA A 33 17.42 -0.78 -1.32
C ALA A 33 18.91 -1.09 -1.48
N VAL A 34 19.75 -0.40 -0.70
CA VAL A 34 21.19 -0.60 -0.66
C VAL A 34 21.62 -0.73 0.79
N ILE A 35 22.35 -1.80 1.10
CA ILE A 35 23.01 -1.97 2.38
C ILE A 35 24.48 -1.54 2.21
N MET A 36 24.93 -0.67 3.11
CA MET A 36 26.29 -0.15 3.13
C MET A 36 26.99 -0.50 4.43
N SER A 37 28.29 -0.77 4.37
CA SER A 37 29.15 -0.98 5.52
C SER A 37 30.51 -0.38 5.25
N SER A 38 31.22 0.06 6.29
CA SER A 38 32.62 0.48 6.19
C SER A 38 33.60 -0.70 6.27
N LYS A 39 33.12 -1.90 6.59
CA LYS A 39 33.90 -3.11 6.64
C LYS A 39 33.39 -4.13 5.61
N PRO A 40 34.27 -4.87 4.93
CA PRO A 40 33.85 -5.97 4.07
C PRO A 40 33.09 -7.02 4.89
N SER A 41 31.95 -7.49 4.36
CA SER A 41 31.14 -8.54 4.99
C SER A 41 31.64 -9.97 4.69
N GLY A 42 32.76 -10.10 3.99
CA GLY A 42 33.33 -11.38 3.53
C GLY A 42 33.51 -11.42 2.01
N PRO A 43 33.86 -12.57 1.44
CA PRO A 43 33.94 -12.74 0.00
C PRO A 43 32.55 -12.49 -0.64
N TYR A 44 32.57 -11.79 -1.77
CA TYR A 44 31.36 -11.55 -2.52
C TYR A 44 30.87 -12.85 -3.18
N GLU A 45 29.67 -13.28 -2.80
CA GLU A 45 28.96 -14.34 -3.50
C GLU A 45 27.84 -13.76 -4.35
N LYS A 46 27.85 -14.09 -5.64
CA LYS A 46 26.78 -13.66 -6.57
C LYS A 46 25.49 -14.38 -6.22
N ILE A 47 24.54 -13.65 -5.66
CA ILE A 47 23.20 -14.19 -5.39
C ILE A 47 22.52 -14.54 -6.73
N LYS A 48 21.98 -15.76 -6.82
CA LYS A 48 21.17 -16.19 -7.97
C LYS A 48 19.76 -15.59 -7.85
N ASN A 49 19.58 -14.38 -8.37
CA ASN A 49 18.30 -13.67 -8.35
C ASN A 49 17.12 -14.51 -8.84
N SER A 50 17.36 -15.47 -9.74
CA SER A 50 16.32 -16.37 -10.26
C SER A 50 15.70 -17.28 -9.18
N VAL A 51 16.45 -17.64 -8.14
CA VAL A 51 15.95 -18.48 -7.03
C VAL A 51 15.01 -17.65 -6.15
N GLU A 52 15.44 -16.46 -5.78
CA GLU A 52 14.61 -15.55 -4.96
C GLU A 52 13.38 -15.07 -5.74
N GLN A 53 13.52 -14.78 -7.03
CA GLN A 53 12.37 -14.42 -7.86
C GLN A 53 11.35 -15.55 -7.95
N LYS A 54 11.78 -16.81 -8.04
CA LYS A 54 10.85 -17.96 -8.01
C LYS A 54 10.09 -18.03 -6.69
N LYS A 55 10.75 -17.81 -5.54
CA LYS A 55 10.07 -17.78 -4.23
C LYS A 55 9.04 -16.65 -4.16
N ILE A 56 9.35 -15.48 -4.71
CA ILE A 56 8.41 -14.35 -4.78
C ILE A 56 7.22 -14.70 -5.65
N ASN A 57 7.45 -15.26 -6.83
CA ASN A 57 6.39 -15.62 -7.79
C ASN A 57 5.49 -16.78 -7.29
N GLN A 58 5.96 -17.57 -6.34
CA GLN A 58 5.17 -18.63 -5.69
C GLN A 58 4.24 -18.11 -4.58
N LYS A 59 4.42 -16.87 -4.14
CA LYS A 59 3.51 -16.28 -3.16
C LYS A 59 2.13 -16.11 -3.80
N ALA A 60 1.11 -16.54 -3.06
CA ALA A 60 -0.27 -16.35 -3.50
C ALA A 60 -0.55 -14.86 -3.74
N ILE A 61 -1.04 -14.55 -4.93
CA ILE A 61 -1.54 -13.21 -5.25
C ILE A 61 -3.00 -13.19 -4.80
N THR A 62 -3.38 -12.21 -4.00
CA THR A 62 -4.77 -12.00 -3.61
C THR A 62 -5.60 -11.72 -4.87
N ASN A 63 -6.67 -12.48 -5.08
CA ASN A 63 -7.59 -12.25 -6.18
C ASN A 63 -8.17 -10.83 -6.08
N PHE A 64 -8.20 -10.15 -7.21
CA PHE A 64 -8.85 -8.85 -7.35
C PHE A 64 -10.04 -8.98 -8.29
N THR A 65 -11.16 -8.36 -7.92
CA THR A 65 -12.35 -8.29 -8.78
C THR A 65 -12.61 -6.86 -9.23
N GLU A 66 -12.83 -6.69 -10.53
CA GLU A 66 -13.22 -5.41 -11.11
C GLU A 66 -14.70 -5.11 -10.90
N ASN A 67 -15.51 -6.16 -10.72
CA ASN A 67 -16.95 -6.08 -10.53
C ASN A 67 -17.34 -6.70 -9.18
N PRO A 68 -17.06 -6.03 -8.05
CA PRO A 68 -17.42 -6.54 -6.73
C PRO A 68 -18.93 -6.47 -6.51
N GLU A 69 -19.48 -7.50 -5.90
CA GLU A 69 -20.87 -7.57 -5.46
C GLU A 69 -20.97 -8.34 -4.15
N GLY A 70 -21.76 -7.83 -3.21
CA GLY A 70 -22.01 -8.46 -1.91
C GLY A 70 -21.31 -7.77 -0.76
N ASN A 71 -21.15 -8.50 0.34
CA ASN A 71 -20.59 -7.96 1.58
C ASN A 71 -19.08 -8.13 1.64
N GLY A 72 -18.45 -7.19 2.34
CA GLY A 72 -17.01 -7.19 2.58
C GLY A 72 -16.64 -6.32 3.78
N LYS A 73 -15.36 -6.04 3.90
CA LYS A 73 -14.80 -5.16 4.93
C LYS A 73 -13.80 -4.19 4.33
N ILE A 74 -13.63 -3.06 4.98
CA ILE A 74 -12.65 -2.03 4.60
C ILE A 74 -11.25 -2.47 5.04
N ASP A 75 -10.32 -2.58 4.10
CA ASP A 75 -8.90 -2.80 4.39
C ASP A 75 -8.12 -1.47 4.49
N THR A 76 -8.50 -0.48 3.69
CA THR A 76 -7.99 0.89 3.75
C THR A 76 -8.95 1.85 3.06
N TYR A 77 -8.88 3.13 3.41
CA TYR A 77 -9.76 4.14 2.86
C TYR A 77 -9.10 5.52 2.79
N THR A 78 -9.70 6.39 2.02
CA THR A 78 -9.38 7.81 2.00
C THR A 78 -10.62 8.61 1.63
N VAL A 79 -10.75 9.83 2.15
CA VAL A 79 -11.77 10.79 1.74
C VAL A 79 -11.13 11.83 0.84
N ILE A 80 -11.65 11.96 -0.37
CA ILE A 80 -11.19 12.91 -1.36
C ILE A 80 -11.87 14.25 -1.10
N ASN A 81 -11.05 15.26 -0.86
CA ASN A 81 -11.50 16.62 -0.62
C ASN A 81 -11.32 17.48 -1.88
N GLY A 82 -12.37 18.14 -2.28
CA GLY A 82 -12.36 19.17 -3.32
C GLY A 82 -12.26 20.58 -2.73
N ARG A 83 -12.43 21.59 -3.57
CA ARG A 83 -12.36 23.00 -3.14
C ARG A 83 -13.46 23.41 -2.15
N LYS A 84 -14.59 22.69 -2.14
CA LYS A 84 -15.79 22.99 -1.32
C LYS A 84 -15.98 22.02 -0.15
N GLY A 85 -15.00 21.15 0.12
CA GLY A 85 -15.07 20.13 1.16
C GLY A 85 -15.02 18.70 0.60
N PRO A 86 -15.38 17.69 1.41
CA PRO A 86 -15.32 16.29 1.01
C PRO A 86 -16.27 16.02 -0.17
N GLU A 87 -15.76 15.28 -1.16
CA GLU A 87 -16.52 14.97 -2.39
C GLU A 87 -16.98 13.52 -2.45
N PHE A 88 -16.09 12.57 -2.15
CA PHE A 88 -16.38 11.15 -2.08
C PHE A 88 -15.28 10.43 -1.30
N ALA A 89 -15.57 9.22 -0.84
CA ALA A 89 -14.59 8.34 -0.26
C ALA A 89 -14.22 7.22 -1.25
N LEU A 90 -12.97 6.79 -1.17
CA LEU A 90 -12.44 5.64 -1.88
C LEU A 90 -12.02 4.59 -0.85
N ILE A 91 -12.42 3.35 -1.03
CA ILE A 91 -11.99 2.22 -0.22
C ILE A 91 -11.30 1.15 -1.06
N ILE A 92 -10.34 0.47 -0.45
CA ILE A 92 -9.93 -0.87 -0.83
C ILE A 92 -10.48 -1.80 0.24
N GLY A 93 -11.14 -2.86 -0.18
CA GLY A 93 -11.73 -3.81 0.75
C GLY A 93 -11.56 -5.25 0.29
N THR A 94 -11.95 -6.17 1.16
CA THR A 94 -11.97 -7.60 0.90
C THR A 94 -13.39 -8.12 1.07
N LEU A 95 -13.93 -8.76 0.02
CA LEU A 95 -15.22 -9.46 0.04
C LEU A 95 -15.15 -10.72 0.92
N GLU A 96 -16.31 -11.24 1.33
CA GLU A 96 -16.40 -12.49 2.10
C GLU A 96 -15.75 -13.70 1.40
N ASN A 97 -15.71 -13.70 0.07
CA ASN A 97 -15.02 -14.73 -0.73
C ASN A 97 -13.48 -14.56 -0.80
N GLY A 98 -12.92 -13.56 -0.12
CA GLY A 98 -11.48 -13.27 -0.08
C GLY A 98 -10.95 -12.43 -1.24
N SER A 99 -11.77 -12.05 -2.22
CA SER A 99 -11.34 -11.20 -3.33
C SER A 99 -11.25 -9.74 -2.89
N ARG A 100 -10.19 -9.07 -3.30
CA ARG A 100 -10.05 -7.63 -3.09
C ARG A 100 -10.79 -6.83 -4.14
N PHE A 101 -11.23 -5.64 -3.74
CA PHE A 101 -11.93 -4.71 -4.61
C PHE A 101 -11.57 -3.26 -4.29
N ILE A 102 -11.93 -2.37 -5.22
CA ILE A 102 -11.92 -0.91 -5.02
C ILE A 102 -13.34 -0.42 -5.26
N ALA A 103 -13.83 0.45 -4.38
CA ALA A 103 -15.14 1.07 -4.51
C ALA A 103 -15.14 2.52 -4.02
N ASN A 104 -16.06 3.31 -4.56
CA ASN A 104 -16.30 4.70 -4.15
C ASN A 104 -17.55 4.78 -3.26
N SER A 105 -17.62 5.80 -2.42
CA SER A 105 -18.90 6.19 -1.82
C SER A 105 -19.77 6.93 -2.82
N GLU A 106 -21.07 6.98 -2.55
CA GLU A 106 -21.90 8.04 -3.09
C GLU A 106 -21.52 9.41 -2.46
N LYS A 107 -22.06 10.50 -3.01
CA LYS A 107 -21.88 11.85 -2.47
C LYS A 107 -22.80 12.06 -1.26
N ASP A 108 -22.51 11.38 -0.18
CA ASP A 108 -23.21 11.50 1.09
C ASP A 108 -22.31 12.23 2.10
N LYS A 109 -22.67 13.48 2.41
CA LYS A 109 -21.91 14.33 3.32
C LYS A 109 -21.80 13.72 4.73
N THR A 110 -22.87 13.11 5.22
CA THR A 110 -22.90 12.50 6.56
C THR A 110 -21.96 11.31 6.64
N LEU A 111 -21.95 10.46 5.61
CA LEU A 111 -21.02 9.35 5.49
C LEU A 111 -19.57 9.85 5.46
N LEU A 112 -19.29 10.87 4.64
CA LEU A 112 -17.94 11.40 4.48
C LEU A 112 -17.41 12.04 5.78
N GLU A 113 -18.25 12.81 6.50
CA GLU A 113 -17.91 13.36 7.81
C GLU A 113 -17.65 12.23 8.82
N LYS A 114 -18.50 11.20 8.88
CA LYS A 114 -18.29 10.02 9.72
C LYS A 114 -16.96 9.33 9.44
N MET A 115 -16.60 9.19 8.15
CA MET A 115 -15.34 8.57 7.74
C MET A 115 -14.09 9.41 8.04
N MET A 116 -14.24 10.73 8.16
CA MET A 116 -13.16 11.64 8.55
C MET A 116 -12.95 11.66 10.06
N ASP A 117 -14.02 11.51 10.83
CA ASP A 117 -13.99 11.64 12.29
C ASP A 117 -13.72 10.31 13.00
N ASN A 118 -13.90 9.17 12.33
CA ASN A 118 -13.78 7.84 12.91
C ASN A 118 -12.85 6.92 12.10
N GLU A 119 -12.25 5.96 12.79
CA GLU A 119 -11.51 4.87 12.13
C GLU A 119 -12.48 3.89 11.46
N MET A 120 -12.25 3.64 10.16
CA MET A 120 -13.11 2.78 9.34
C MET A 120 -12.47 1.44 8.97
N LEU A 121 -11.23 1.16 9.43
CA LEU A 121 -10.58 -0.12 9.13
C LEU A 121 -11.36 -1.28 9.76
N GLY A 122 -11.67 -2.28 8.95
CA GLY A 122 -12.40 -3.46 9.38
C GLY A 122 -13.93 -3.31 9.40
N GLU A 123 -14.47 -2.08 9.21
CA GLU A 123 -15.90 -1.85 9.10
C GLU A 123 -16.51 -2.63 7.95
N LYS A 124 -17.73 -3.11 8.16
CA LYS A 124 -18.48 -3.88 7.16
C LYS A 124 -19.11 -2.98 6.13
N VAL A 125 -19.08 -3.43 4.88
CA VAL A 125 -19.66 -2.73 3.75
C VAL A 125 -20.44 -3.68 2.85
N SER A 126 -21.47 -3.18 2.20
CA SER A 126 -22.05 -3.79 1.01
C SER A 126 -21.53 -3.06 -0.23
N VAL A 127 -21.18 -3.83 -1.26
CA VAL A 127 -20.64 -3.29 -2.50
C VAL A 127 -21.50 -3.74 -3.67
N PHE A 128 -21.74 -2.84 -4.61
CA PHE A 128 -22.53 -3.09 -5.80
C PHE A 128 -22.10 -2.18 -6.95
N GLN A 129 -22.56 -2.52 -8.15
CA GLN A 129 -22.31 -1.69 -9.32
C GLN A 129 -23.44 -0.71 -9.57
N LYS A 130 -23.09 0.56 -9.83
CA LYS A 130 -24.01 1.62 -10.22
C LYS A 130 -23.36 2.48 -11.31
N GLU A 131 -23.98 2.57 -12.46
CA GLU A 131 -23.52 3.39 -13.60
C GLU A 131 -22.04 3.12 -13.99
N GLY A 132 -21.65 1.85 -13.99
CA GLY A 132 -20.27 1.43 -14.34
C GLY A 132 -19.22 1.74 -13.27
N LYS A 133 -19.63 2.07 -12.05
CA LYS A 133 -18.75 2.31 -10.91
C LYS A 133 -19.08 1.34 -9.77
N ASN A 134 -18.07 0.94 -9.06
CA ASN A 134 -18.23 0.18 -7.82
C ASN A 134 -18.56 1.17 -6.70
N ILE A 135 -19.71 0.98 -6.07
CA ILE A 135 -20.19 1.81 -4.96
C ILE A 135 -20.27 0.98 -3.70
N PHE A 136 -19.96 1.56 -2.56
CA PHE A 136 -20.13 0.91 -1.26
C PHE A 136 -21.06 1.70 -0.34
N ASN A 137 -21.72 0.96 0.56
CA ASN A 137 -22.44 1.50 1.71
C ASN A 137 -21.92 0.84 2.98
N LEU A 138 -21.84 1.57 4.09
CA LEU A 138 -21.62 0.98 5.41
C LEU A 138 -22.85 0.16 5.84
N ILE A 139 -22.62 -0.96 6.51
CA ILE A 139 -23.68 -1.84 7.05
C ILE A 139 -23.76 -1.66 8.57
#